data_a8b9825f588be6ced9a48c7ce2c9d51a
#
_entry.id   a8b9825f588be6ced9a48c7ce2c9d51a
#
_cell.length_a   1.000
_cell.length_b   1.000
_cell.length_c   1.000
_cell.angle_alpha   90.00
_cell.angle_beta   90.00
_cell.angle_gamma   90.00
#
_symmetry.space_group_name_H-M   'P 1'
#
loop_
_entity.id
_entity.type
_entity.pdbx_description
1 polymer ?
#
loop_
_entity_poly.entity_id
_entity_poly.type
_entity_poly.pdbx_seq_one_letter_code
_entity_poly.pdbx_strand_id
1 'polypeptide(L)'
;MRFKLLCAVIVAVSLCSCSAAADFANGPADSITMPPGNRVSQTLLAGDKLVTFRSWLDIPYVKNPVEPEYQRLNIYVPEEYFHGETINGYTAKTAPILMPNGVGGYLPGKQFIPANDTRHGTPNVALYALSKGYVVISPAIRGRTLENGKAPALIVDYKAAVRWVRHNKDRLPAGDTEKIISDGLSAGGALSSLLGATGNAKEYEPYLQAIGAEEERDDIFASVVYCPITNLENADMAYEWIFNGVNTYHMGPAREMDDNMKAASDALKAAFPAYLNSLELEGYELDDDGDGSFKEYIEGLYIAAAQKALDAGENVLGLEWLEVDEDEGKVTGVDLEEYAEWATRMKAAPAFDSLNMKSFENNEFADAHFTAYAFEHSTAEKPAMADADKIYVMNPMNFIGKEGVSTAKYWRIRHGVKDRDTSLAIPAILALKLKQAGYDADVAAVWNVPHDGNYDLPELFEWLDGICKK
;
A
#
# COMPACT_ATOMS: atom_id res chain seq x y z
N MET A 1 -27.83 1.75 48.39
CA MET A 1 -27.15 0.58 47.89
C MET A 1 -28.07 -0.09 46.88
N ARG A 2 -27.90 0.21 45.60
CA ARG A 2 -28.64 -0.44 44.51
C ARG A 2 -27.61 -1.04 43.55
N PHE A 3 -27.52 -2.35 43.57
CA PHE A 3 -26.73 -3.14 42.61
C PHE A 3 -27.36 -3.03 41.22
N LYS A 4 -26.61 -2.53 40.23
CA LYS A 4 -26.97 -2.68 38.81
C LYS A 4 -26.38 -3.98 38.30
N LEU A 5 -27.26 -4.89 37.92
CA LEU A 5 -26.93 -6.14 37.26
C LEU A 5 -26.49 -5.82 35.83
N LEU A 6 -25.22 -6.12 35.51
CA LEU A 6 -24.66 -6.03 34.17
C LEU A 6 -24.93 -7.38 33.50
N CYS A 7 -25.87 -7.43 32.56
CA CYS A 7 -26.08 -8.62 31.73
C CYS A 7 -24.97 -8.67 30.67
N ALA A 8 -24.00 -9.54 30.87
CA ALA A 8 -23.06 -9.92 29.84
C ALA A 8 -23.76 -10.88 28.87
N VAL A 9 -23.99 -10.43 27.65
CA VAL A 9 -24.42 -11.30 26.56
C VAL A 9 -23.20 -12.07 26.08
N ILE A 10 -23.09 -13.33 26.49
CA ILE A 10 -22.08 -14.25 25.92
C ILE A 10 -22.65 -14.74 24.59
N VAL A 11 -22.10 -14.25 23.49
CA VAL A 11 -22.32 -14.83 22.17
C VAL A 11 -21.49 -16.10 22.08
N ALA A 12 -22.10 -17.26 22.19
CA ALA A 12 -21.46 -18.54 21.97
C ALA A 12 -21.13 -18.67 20.48
N VAL A 13 -19.87 -18.50 20.12
CA VAL A 13 -19.36 -18.90 18.80
C VAL A 13 -19.23 -20.41 18.79
N SER A 14 -20.18 -21.10 18.15
CA SER A 14 -20.08 -22.53 17.87
C SER A 14 -19.04 -22.73 16.76
N LEU A 15 -17.80 -23.01 17.17
CA LEU A 15 -16.74 -23.47 16.28
C LEU A 15 -17.03 -24.93 15.89
N CYS A 16 -17.77 -25.12 14.80
CA CYS A 16 -17.83 -26.40 14.13
C CYS A 16 -16.58 -26.51 13.25
N SER A 17 -15.49 -27.03 13.81
CA SER A 17 -14.29 -27.41 13.06
C SER A 17 -14.59 -28.69 12.28
N CYS A 18 -15.13 -28.56 11.08
CA CYS A 18 -15.05 -29.59 10.07
C CYS A 18 -13.83 -29.33 9.22
N SER A 19 -12.72 -29.96 9.57
CA SER A 19 -11.58 -30.15 8.66
C SER A 19 -12.00 -31.13 7.57
N ALA A 20 -12.61 -30.64 6.51
CA ALA A 20 -12.66 -31.33 5.24
C ALA A 20 -11.46 -30.81 4.45
N ALA A 21 -10.32 -31.51 4.55
CA ALA A 21 -9.34 -31.47 3.50
C ALA A 21 -10.03 -31.99 2.23
N ALA A 22 -10.56 -31.10 1.41
CA ALA A 22 -11.05 -31.47 0.10
C ALA A 22 -9.84 -31.89 -0.73
N ASP A 23 -9.80 -33.16 -1.10
CA ASP A 23 -8.93 -33.69 -2.14
C ASP A 23 -9.17 -32.91 -3.44
N PHE A 24 -8.31 -31.92 -3.70
CA PHE A 24 -8.20 -31.25 -5.00
C PHE A 24 -7.31 -32.08 -5.92
N ALA A 25 -7.63 -33.35 -6.10
CA ALA A 25 -6.98 -34.19 -7.06
C ALA A 25 -7.90 -34.40 -8.27
N ASN A 26 -7.39 -33.94 -9.44
CA ASN A 26 -7.80 -34.36 -10.77
C ASN A 26 -9.12 -33.80 -11.37
N GLY A 27 -9.11 -32.50 -11.70
CA GLY A 27 -9.85 -31.98 -12.84
C GLY A 27 -8.87 -31.65 -13.99
N PRO A 28 -9.32 -31.51 -15.24
CA PRO A 28 -8.43 -31.14 -16.34
C PRO A 28 -7.78 -29.77 -16.09
N ALA A 29 -6.49 -29.69 -16.37
CA ALA A 29 -5.53 -28.65 -15.99
C ALA A 29 -5.73 -27.26 -16.65
N ASP A 30 -6.91 -26.90 -17.14
CA ASP A 30 -7.03 -25.74 -18.02
C ASP A 30 -7.58 -24.45 -17.38
N SER A 31 -8.22 -24.50 -16.22
CA SER A 31 -8.59 -23.25 -15.51
C SER A 31 -8.90 -23.48 -14.04
N ILE A 32 -8.50 -22.51 -13.16
CA ILE A 32 -8.92 -22.51 -11.77
C ILE A 32 -10.24 -21.77 -11.65
N THR A 33 -11.31 -22.51 -11.42
CA THR A 33 -12.64 -21.95 -11.30
C THR A 33 -13.05 -21.79 -9.85
N MET A 34 -13.95 -20.82 -9.61
CA MET A 34 -14.56 -20.63 -8.30
C MET A 34 -15.29 -21.89 -7.85
N PRO A 35 -14.95 -22.48 -6.68
CA PRO A 35 -15.61 -23.70 -6.21
C PRO A 35 -17.06 -23.44 -5.88
N PRO A 36 -18.00 -24.36 -6.24
CA PRO A 36 -19.36 -24.29 -5.78
C PRO A 36 -19.43 -24.65 -4.30
N GLY A 37 -19.64 -23.69 -3.42
CA GLY A 37 -20.27 -24.05 -2.16
C GLY A 37 -19.54 -24.01 -0.83
N ASN A 38 -18.33 -23.49 -0.69
CA ASN A 38 -17.77 -23.22 0.64
C ASN A 38 -18.26 -21.86 1.19
N ARG A 39 -19.55 -21.81 1.55
CA ARG A 39 -20.16 -20.56 2.10
C ARG A 39 -20.26 -20.67 3.60
N VAL A 40 -19.65 -19.75 4.29
CA VAL A 40 -19.93 -19.49 5.70
C VAL A 40 -20.64 -18.14 5.77
N SER A 41 -21.85 -18.11 6.28
CA SER A 41 -22.54 -16.84 6.57
C SER A 41 -22.10 -16.35 7.94
N GLN A 42 -21.69 -15.09 8.02
CA GLN A 42 -21.24 -14.44 9.24
C GLN A 42 -21.93 -13.10 9.41
N THR A 43 -22.15 -12.69 10.66
CA THR A 43 -22.67 -11.36 11.00
C THR A 43 -21.72 -10.71 12.00
N LEU A 44 -21.23 -9.53 11.67
CA LEU A 44 -20.35 -8.74 12.52
C LEU A 44 -20.94 -7.33 12.72
N LEU A 45 -20.57 -6.70 13.83
CA LEU A 45 -20.92 -5.32 14.11
C LEU A 45 -19.85 -4.40 13.53
N ALA A 46 -20.25 -3.53 12.60
CA ALA A 46 -19.40 -2.50 12.01
C ALA A 46 -19.86 -1.13 12.52
N GLY A 47 -19.22 -0.62 13.56
CA GLY A 47 -19.74 0.55 14.28
C GLY A 47 -21.07 0.22 14.96
N ASP A 48 -22.15 0.85 14.54
CA ASP A 48 -23.52 0.62 15.00
C ASP A 48 -24.35 -0.27 14.07
N LYS A 49 -23.79 -0.66 12.90
CA LYS A 49 -24.48 -1.45 11.87
C LYS A 49 -24.09 -2.91 11.93
N LEU A 50 -25.07 -3.82 11.94
CA LEU A 50 -24.84 -5.24 11.69
C LEU A 50 -24.62 -5.47 10.20
N VAL A 51 -23.53 -6.16 9.87
CA VAL A 51 -23.16 -6.53 8.50
C VAL A 51 -23.15 -8.04 8.39
N THR A 52 -24.02 -8.58 7.56
CA THR A 52 -24.07 -10.01 7.26
C THR A 52 -23.47 -10.25 5.89
N PHE A 53 -22.62 -11.25 5.77
CA PHE A 53 -21.93 -11.57 4.52
C PHE A 53 -21.65 -13.06 4.39
N ARG A 54 -21.49 -13.51 3.15
CA ARG A 54 -21.04 -14.88 2.84
C ARG A 54 -19.56 -14.84 2.44
N SER A 55 -18.84 -15.89 2.85
CA SER A 55 -17.42 -16.05 2.55
C SER A 55 -17.12 -17.33 1.78
N TRP A 56 -16.16 -17.23 0.88
CA TRP A 56 -15.48 -18.35 0.22
C TRP A 56 -13.99 -18.18 0.56
N LEU A 57 -13.42 -19.20 1.19
CA LEU A 57 -12.12 -19.09 1.80
C LEU A 57 -11.10 -20.00 1.09
N ASP A 58 -9.84 -19.57 1.12
CA ASP A 58 -8.68 -20.35 0.69
C ASP A 58 -8.73 -20.85 -0.77
N ILE A 59 -9.26 -20.03 -1.67
CA ILE A 59 -9.38 -20.37 -3.09
C ILE A 59 -8.03 -20.14 -3.78
N PRO A 60 -7.41 -21.17 -4.39
CA PRO A 60 -6.20 -20.96 -5.19
C PRO A 60 -6.49 -20.05 -6.38
N TYR A 61 -5.57 -19.12 -6.68
CA TYR A 61 -5.70 -18.22 -7.83
C TYR A 61 -4.66 -18.47 -8.94
N VAL A 62 -3.79 -19.47 -8.78
CA VAL A 62 -2.81 -19.91 -9.78
C VAL A 62 -2.83 -21.44 -9.92
N LYS A 63 -2.50 -21.94 -11.11
CA LYS A 63 -2.50 -23.39 -11.42
C LYS A 63 -1.32 -24.12 -10.84
N ASN A 64 -0.17 -23.45 -10.75
CA ASN A 64 1.10 -24.01 -10.30
C ASN A 64 1.60 -23.25 -9.07
N PRO A 65 0.93 -23.33 -7.91
CA PRO A 65 1.36 -22.61 -6.73
C PRO A 65 2.72 -23.13 -6.23
N VAL A 66 3.68 -22.23 -6.10
CA VAL A 66 5.01 -22.55 -5.53
C VAL A 66 5.01 -22.37 -4.00
N GLU A 67 4.07 -21.57 -3.48
CA GLU A 67 3.80 -21.41 -2.05
C GLU A 67 2.28 -21.49 -1.81
N PRO A 68 1.69 -22.70 -1.72
CA PRO A 68 0.25 -22.88 -1.71
C PRO A 68 -0.50 -22.16 -0.59
N GLU A 69 0.16 -21.84 0.53
CA GLU A 69 -0.43 -21.09 1.64
C GLU A 69 -0.59 -19.60 1.33
N TYR A 70 0.19 -19.06 0.39
CA TYR A 70 0.23 -17.65 0.03
C TYR A 70 -0.25 -17.36 -1.38
N GLN A 71 -0.74 -18.37 -2.11
CA GLN A 71 -1.30 -18.19 -3.45
C GLN A 71 -2.78 -18.59 -3.45
N ARG A 72 -3.50 -18.06 -2.47
CA ARG A 72 -4.95 -18.25 -2.23
C ARG A 72 -5.61 -16.91 -1.95
N LEU A 73 -6.90 -16.83 -2.22
CA LEU A 73 -7.70 -15.64 -1.91
C LEU A 73 -8.97 -16.01 -1.14
N ASN A 74 -9.50 -15.02 -0.43
CA ASN A 74 -10.82 -15.09 0.19
C ASN A 74 -11.76 -14.11 -0.51
N ILE A 75 -13.03 -14.50 -0.62
CA ILE A 75 -14.11 -13.66 -1.17
C ILE A 75 -15.14 -13.45 -0.09
N TYR A 76 -15.57 -12.20 0.08
CA TYR A 76 -16.64 -11.83 1.00
C TYR A 76 -17.67 -10.99 0.24
N VAL A 77 -18.94 -11.40 0.34
CA VAL A 77 -20.06 -10.79 -0.39
C VAL A 77 -21.19 -10.48 0.57
N PRO A 78 -21.71 -9.23 0.60
CA PRO A 78 -22.85 -8.87 1.41
C PRO A 78 -24.06 -9.80 1.18
N GLU A 79 -24.75 -10.19 2.27
CA GLU A 79 -25.90 -11.11 2.21
C GLU A 79 -27.05 -10.56 1.38
N GLU A 80 -27.26 -9.25 1.39
CA GLU A 80 -28.33 -8.53 0.71
C GLU A 80 -28.36 -8.82 -0.80
N TYR A 81 -27.18 -9.01 -1.41
CA TYR A 81 -27.10 -9.29 -2.86
C TYR A 81 -27.70 -10.64 -3.26
N PHE A 82 -27.78 -11.60 -2.34
CA PHE A 82 -28.42 -12.90 -2.59
C PHE A 82 -29.94 -12.84 -2.53
N HIS A 83 -30.49 -11.72 -2.03
CA HIS A 83 -31.93 -11.45 -1.96
C HIS A 83 -32.37 -10.42 -3.01
N GLY A 84 -31.46 -9.99 -3.91
CA GLY A 84 -31.72 -8.98 -4.93
C GLY A 84 -31.85 -7.55 -4.39
N GLU A 85 -31.39 -7.34 -3.15
CA GLU A 85 -31.39 -6.04 -2.49
C GLU A 85 -30.19 -5.19 -2.92
N THR A 86 -30.21 -3.92 -2.56
CA THR A 86 -29.14 -2.95 -2.85
C THR A 86 -28.54 -2.41 -1.57
N ILE A 87 -27.24 -2.13 -1.58
CA ILE A 87 -26.54 -1.42 -0.51
C ILE A 87 -25.90 -0.18 -1.08
N ASN A 88 -26.17 0.98 -0.48
CA ASN A 88 -25.56 2.25 -0.87
C ASN A 88 -25.70 2.55 -2.39
N GLY A 89 -26.77 2.06 -3.01
CA GLY A 89 -27.04 2.20 -4.46
C GLY A 89 -26.34 1.16 -5.34
N TYR A 90 -25.52 0.29 -4.80
CA TYR A 90 -24.92 -0.83 -5.52
C TYR A 90 -25.82 -2.07 -5.53
N THR A 91 -25.77 -2.79 -6.63
CA THR A 91 -26.40 -4.13 -6.80
C THR A 91 -25.31 -5.19 -6.83
N ALA A 92 -25.68 -6.45 -6.83
CA ALA A 92 -24.74 -7.57 -7.00
C ALA A 92 -23.85 -7.41 -8.26
N LYS A 93 -24.36 -6.76 -9.33
CA LYS A 93 -23.63 -6.60 -10.59
C LYS A 93 -22.78 -5.32 -10.68
N THR A 94 -23.12 -4.31 -9.86
CA THR A 94 -22.45 -2.99 -9.92
C THR A 94 -21.58 -2.71 -8.71
N ALA A 95 -21.54 -3.62 -7.75
CA ALA A 95 -20.73 -3.50 -6.54
C ALA A 95 -19.24 -3.47 -6.90
N PRO A 96 -18.48 -2.42 -6.52
CA PRO A 96 -17.04 -2.41 -6.73
C PRO A 96 -16.37 -3.55 -5.94
N ILE A 97 -15.21 -4.00 -6.43
CA ILE A 97 -14.41 -5.03 -5.77
C ILE A 97 -13.22 -4.36 -5.09
N LEU A 98 -13.17 -4.38 -3.77
CA LEU A 98 -11.99 -3.98 -3.02
C LEU A 98 -11.06 -5.19 -2.83
N MET A 99 -9.80 -5.01 -3.21
CA MET A 99 -8.75 -6.02 -3.05
C MET A 99 -7.66 -5.49 -2.09
N PRO A 100 -7.87 -5.55 -0.76
CA PRO A 100 -6.85 -5.14 0.18
C PRO A 100 -5.75 -6.21 0.26
N ASN A 101 -4.49 -5.77 0.36
CA ASN A 101 -3.36 -6.66 0.56
C ASN A 101 -2.77 -6.53 1.97
N GLY A 102 -2.38 -7.66 2.57
CA GLY A 102 -1.86 -7.74 3.94
C GLY A 102 -0.33 -7.71 4.02
N VAL A 103 0.35 -7.22 2.99
CA VAL A 103 1.82 -7.17 2.98
C VAL A 103 2.32 -6.00 3.83
N GLY A 104 3.25 -6.27 4.74
CA GLY A 104 3.98 -5.28 5.53
C GLY A 104 5.47 -5.64 5.60
N GLY A 105 6.38 -4.65 5.43
CA GLY A 105 7.81 -4.88 5.39
C GLY A 105 8.25 -5.93 4.36
N TYR A 106 7.52 -6.06 3.26
CA TYR A 106 7.68 -7.10 2.23
C TYR A 106 7.59 -8.54 2.74
N LEU A 107 7.05 -8.76 3.96
CA LEU A 107 6.77 -10.09 4.50
C LEU A 107 5.60 -10.75 3.75
N PRO A 108 5.50 -12.09 3.78
CA PRO A 108 4.31 -12.76 3.23
C PRO A 108 3.03 -12.25 3.88
N GLY A 109 2.11 -11.76 3.05
CA GLY A 109 0.81 -11.25 3.49
C GLY A 109 -0.25 -12.33 3.51
N LYS A 110 -1.01 -12.43 4.59
CA LYS A 110 -2.23 -13.26 4.64
C LYS A 110 -3.43 -12.47 4.13
N GLN A 111 -4.49 -13.19 3.78
CA GLN A 111 -5.77 -12.60 3.39
C GLN A 111 -6.33 -11.75 4.54
N PHE A 112 -6.91 -10.60 4.22
CA PHE A 112 -7.73 -9.86 5.17
C PHE A 112 -8.97 -10.68 5.54
N ILE A 113 -9.31 -10.64 6.82
CA ILE A 113 -10.55 -11.21 7.37
C ILE A 113 -11.37 -10.03 7.89
N PRO A 114 -12.65 -9.88 7.50
CA PRO A 114 -13.51 -8.83 8.04
C PRO A 114 -13.58 -8.92 9.57
N ALA A 115 -13.18 -7.86 10.25
CA ALA A 115 -13.09 -7.79 11.70
C ALA A 115 -13.11 -6.34 12.18
N ASN A 116 -13.30 -6.13 13.50
CA ASN A 116 -12.99 -4.84 14.12
C ASN A 116 -11.49 -4.74 14.38
N ASP A 117 -10.90 -3.62 13.97
CA ASP A 117 -9.49 -3.30 14.23
C ASP A 117 -9.34 -2.79 15.66
N THR A 118 -8.56 -3.49 16.45
CA THR A 118 -8.31 -3.12 17.85
C THR A 118 -7.41 -1.89 18.00
N ARG A 119 -6.63 -1.53 16.97
CA ARG A 119 -5.76 -0.34 16.98
C ARG A 119 -6.55 0.96 16.87
N HIS A 120 -7.54 0.98 15.99
CA HIS A 120 -8.33 2.18 15.72
C HIS A 120 -9.71 2.16 16.41
N GLY A 121 -10.11 1.02 17.02
CA GLY A 121 -11.43 0.87 17.61
C GLY A 121 -12.58 0.92 16.60
N THR A 122 -12.29 0.70 15.33
CA THR A 122 -13.20 0.77 14.18
C THR A 122 -13.22 -0.56 13.41
N PRO A 123 -14.19 -0.79 12.51
CA PRO A 123 -14.07 -1.87 11.56
C PRO A 123 -12.78 -1.76 10.75
N ASN A 124 -12.13 -2.90 10.43
CA ASN A 124 -11.06 -2.87 9.44
C ASN A 124 -11.62 -2.57 8.04
N VAL A 125 -10.73 -2.28 7.08
CA VAL A 125 -11.13 -1.88 5.72
C VAL A 125 -12.05 -2.92 5.06
N ALA A 126 -11.83 -4.21 5.29
CA ALA A 126 -12.65 -5.28 4.72
C ALA A 126 -14.10 -5.28 5.27
N LEU A 127 -14.26 -5.16 6.60
CA LEU A 127 -15.59 -5.10 7.22
C LEU A 127 -16.30 -3.79 6.87
N TYR A 128 -15.57 -2.69 6.83
CA TYR A 128 -16.13 -1.38 6.45
C TYR A 128 -16.60 -1.39 4.99
N ALA A 129 -15.80 -1.95 4.07
CA ALA A 129 -16.17 -2.11 2.66
C ALA A 129 -17.49 -2.88 2.48
N LEU A 130 -17.62 -4.02 3.17
CA LEU A 130 -18.87 -4.81 3.17
C LEU A 130 -20.06 -3.98 3.66
N SER A 131 -19.88 -3.16 4.70
CA SER A 131 -20.94 -2.28 5.23
C SER A 131 -21.38 -1.22 4.22
N LYS A 132 -20.53 -0.87 3.26
CA LYS A 132 -20.79 0.07 2.17
C LYS A 132 -21.25 -0.58 0.87
N GLY A 133 -21.38 -1.92 0.85
CA GLY A 133 -21.85 -2.67 -0.30
C GLY A 133 -20.78 -3.05 -1.31
N TYR A 134 -19.51 -2.96 -0.94
CA TYR A 134 -18.41 -3.47 -1.77
C TYR A 134 -18.26 -4.98 -1.60
N VAL A 135 -17.86 -5.66 -2.66
CA VAL A 135 -17.35 -7.03 -2.55
C VAL A 135 -15.88 -6.94 -2.15
N VAL A 136 -15.45 -7.80 -1.23
CA VAL A 136 -14.04 -7.86 -0.82
C VAL A 136 -13.42 -9.16 -1.32
N ILE A 137 -12.32 -9.04 -2.07
CA ILE A 137 -11.52 -10.17 -2.52
C ILE A 137 -10.08 -9.93 -2.07
N SER A 138 -9.63 -10.67 -1.06
CA SER A 138 -8.31 -10.45 -0.48
C SER A 138 -7.39 -11.64 -0.76
N PRO A 139 -6.33 -11.46 -1.55
CA PRO A 139 -5.32 -12.49 -1.76
C PRO A 139 -4.33 -12.54 -0.59
N ALA A 140 -3.86 -13.74 -0.28
CA ALA A 140 -2.57 -13.92 0.35
C ALA A 140 -1.48 -13.81 -0.73
N ILE A 141 -0.33 -13.31 -0.36
CA ILE A 141 0.75 -12.91 -1.27
C ILE A 141 2.07 -13.40 -0.67
N ARG A 142 2.95 -13.99 -1.49
CA ARG A 142 4.29 -14.37 -1.08
C ARG A 142 5.09 -13.15 -0.60
N GLY A 143 6.23 -13.36 0.04
CA GLY A 143 7.09 -12.28 0.51
C GLY A 143 8.51 -12.70 0.80
N ARG A 144 9.36 -11.74 1.07
CA ARG A 144 10.82 -11.80 1.13
C ARG A 144 11.42 -12.91 2.01
N THR A 145 10.69 -13.42 3.00
CA THR A 145 11.19 -14.50 3.89
C THR A 145 10.96 -15.90 3.34
N LEU A 146 10.23 -16.04 2.25
CA LEU A 146 10.06 -17.29 1.52
C LEU A 146 11.14 -17.42 0.45
N GLU A 147 11.61 -18.63 0.18
CA GLU A 147 12.60 -18.89 -0.85
C GLU A 147 12.11 -18.43 -2.24
N ASN A 148 10.85 -18.71 -2.55
CA ASN A 148 10.19 -18.33 -3.81
C ASN A 148 9.42 -17.01 -3.71
N GLY A 149 9.68 -16.19 -2.67
CA GLY A 149 8.95 -14.95 -2.39
C GLY A 149 9.74 -13.68 -2.63
N LYS A 150 10.95 -13.76 -3.21
CA LYS A 150 11.78 -12.59 -3.55
C LYS A 150 11.23 -11.82 -4.73
N ALA A 151 11.67 -10.58 -4.90
CA ALA A 151 11.28 -9.73 -6.02
C ALA A 151 11.39 -10.46 -7.36
N PRO A 152 10.37 -10.38 -8.23
CA PRO A 152 9.12 -9.63 -8.13
C PRO A 152 7.89 -10.47 -7.68
N ALA A 153 8.08 -11.53 -6.88
CA ALA A 153 7.04 -12.51 -6.56
C ALA A 153 5.76 -11.89 -5.97
N LEU A 154 5.90 -10.85 -5.15
CA LEU A 154 4.77 -10.21 -4.48
C LEU A 154 3.79 -9.57 -5.49
N ILE A 155 4.31 -8.75 -6.39
CA ILE A 155 3.47 -8.10 -7.40
C ILE A 155 2.92 -9.11 -8.42
N VAL A 156 3.68 -10.14 -8.76
CA VAL A 156 3.23 -11.23 -9.64
C VAL A 156 2.02 -11.96 -9.05
N ASP A 157 2.04 -12.25 -7.75
CA ASP A 157 0.91 -12.87 -7.05
C ASP A 157 -0.33 -11.95 -7.06
N TYR A 158 -0.13 -10.65 -6.82
CA TYR A 158 -1.25 -9.70 -6.80
C TYR A 158 -1.89 -9.55 -8.19
N LYS A 159 -1.09 -9.47 -9.26
CA LYS A 159 -1.56 -9.47 -10.66
C LYS A 159 -2.28 -10.78 -11.00
N ALA A 160 -1.75 -11.92 -10.59
CA ALA A 160 -2.39 -13.23 -10.81
C ALA A 160 -3.76 -13.32 -10.14
N ALA A 161 -3.92 -12.75 -8.94
CA ALA A 161 -5.20 -12.69 -8.26
C ALA A 161 -6.22 -11.82 -9.05
N VAL A 162 -5.82 -10.68 -9.62
CA VAL A 162 -6.68 -9.87 -10.50
C VAL A 162 -7.11 -10.65 -11.74
N ARG A 163 -6.18 -11.35 -12.39
CA ARG A 163 -6.47 -12.20 -13.56
C ARG A 163 -7.48 -13.29 -13.20
N TRP A 164 -7.32 -13.93 -12.05
CA TRP A 164 -8.26 -14.94 -11.57
C TRP A 164 -9.67 -14.35 -11.37
N VAL A 165 -9.79 -13.16 -10.78
CA VAL A 165 -11.07 -12.48 -10.57
C VAL A 165 -11.79 -12.26 -11.90
N ARG A 166 -11.09 -11.76 -12.93
CA ARG A 166 -11.66 -11.53 -14.27
C ARG A 166 -12.03 -12.82 -14.99
N HIS A 167 -11.18 -13.84 -14.89
CA HIS A 167 -11.47 -15.16 -15.47
C HIS A 167 -12.76 -15.76 -14.90
N ASN A 168 -13.05 -15.49 -13.63
CA ASN A 168 -14.22 -16.02 -12.94
C ASN A 168 -15.42 -15.05 -12.89
N LYS A 169 -15.42 -13.94 -13.65
CA LYS A 169 -16.44 -12.89 -13.59
C LYS A 169 -17.89 -13.41 -13.68
N ASP A 170 -18.14 -14.41 -14.51
CA ASP A 170 -19.49 -15.00 -14.69
C ASP A 170 -19.87 -16.00 -13.59
N ARG A 171 -18.92 -16.34 -12.72
CA ARG A 171 -19.12 -17.27 -11.59
C ARG A 171 -19.11 -16.57 -10.23
N LEU A 172 -18.60 -15.33 -10.17
CA LEU A 172 -18.64 -14.53 -8.96
C LEU A 172 -20.11 -14.26 -8.58
N PRO A 173 -20.47 -14.43 -7.30
CA PRO A 173 -21.85 -14.18 -6.85
C PRO A 173 -22.24 -12.70 -6.92
N ALA A 174 -21.27 -11.79 -6.85
CA ALA A 174 -21.41 -10.35 -7.01
C ALA A 174 -20.05 -9.73 -7.31
N GLY A 175 -20.05 -8.50 -7.79
CA GLY A 175 -18.86 -7.69 -8.05
C GLY A 175 -18.73 -7.27 -9.51
N ASP A 176 -18.40 -6.00 -9.71
CA ASP A 176 -18.07 -5.42 -11.02
C ASP A 176 -16.56 -5.55 -11.26
N THR A 177 -16.15 -6.50 -12.10
CA THR A 177 -14.73 -6.74 -12.41
C THR A 177 -14.07 -5.61 -13.19
N GLU A 178 -14.83 -4.62 -13.66
CA GLU A 178 -14.30 -3.39 -14.23
C GLU A 178 -13.95 -2.34 -13.14
N LYS A 179 -14.42 -2.56 -11.91
CA LYS A 179 -14.18 -1.68 -10.76
C LYS A 179 -13.39 -2.38 -9.65
N ILE A 180 -12.24 -2.94 -10.04
CA ILE A 180 -11.27 -3.51 -9.08
C ILE A 180 -10.43 -2.38 -8.49
N ILE A 181 -10.35 -2.33 -7.17
CA ILE A 181 -9.66 -1.30 -6.39
C ILE A 181 -8.62 -1.99 -5.51
N SER A 182 -7.35 -1.60 -5.62
CA SER A 182 -6.31 -2.05 -4.69
C SER A 182 -6.26 -1.16 -3.45
N ASP A 183 -5.87 -1.73 -2.31
CA ASP A 183 -5.62 -0.99 -1.06
C ASP A 183 -4.41 -1.58 -0.36
N GLY A 184 -3.49 -0.71 0.10
CA GLY A 184 -2.28 -1.15 0.78
C GLY A 184 -1.53 -0.04 1.51
N LEU A 185 -0.78 -0.47 2.53
CA LEU A 185 0.02 0.33 3.46
C LEU A 185 1.49 -0.08 3.35
N SER A 186 2.43 0.87 3.39
CA SER A 186 3.88 0.59 3.47
C SER A 186 4.38 -0.23 2.26
N ALA A 187 4.96 -1.38 2.45
CA ALA A 187 5.28 -2.33 1.38
C ALA A 187 4.00 -2.78 0.63
N GLY A 188 2.86 -2.92 1.34
CA GLY A 188 1.56 -3.14 0.71
C GLY A 188 1.09 -1.94 -0.13
N GLY A 189 1.44 -0.72 0.29
CA GLY A 189 1.26 0.50 -0.50
C GLY A 189 2.13 0.51 -1.76
N ALA A 190 3.36 -0.01 -1.67
CA ALA A 190 4.20 -0.23 -2.86
C ALA A 190 3.55 -1.20 -3.84
N LEU A 191 2.97 -2.31 -3.34
CA LEU A 191 2.26 -3.27 -4.19
C LEU A 191 1.00 -2.68 -4.83
N SER A 192 0.23 -1.87 -4.08
CA SER A 192 -0.91 -1.15 -4.66
C SER A 192 -0.44 -0.15 -5.73
N SER A 193 0.69 0.54 -5.51
CA SER A 193 1.28 1.43 -6.51
C SER A 193 1.71 0.68 -7.77
N LEU A 194 2.38 -0.46 -7.60
CA LEU A 194 2.78 -1.32 -8.71
C LEU A 194 1.56 -1.86 -9.47
N LEU A 195 0.57 -2.41 -8.78
CA LEU A 195 -0.62 -2.95 -9.43
C LEU A 195 -1.36 -1.88 -10.24
N GLY A 196 -1.49 -0.67 -9.67
CA GLY A 196 -2.10 0.47 -10.35
C GLY A 196 -1.32 0.97 -11.56
N ALA A 197 0.01 0.95 -11.51
CA ALA A 197 0.86 1.50 -12.56
C ALA A 197 1.19 0.53 -13.70
N THR A 198 1.11 -0.79 -13.47
CA THR A 198 1.71 -1.80 -14.34
C THR A 198 0.71 -2.73 -15.03
N GLY A 199 -0.56 -2.34 -15.12
CA GLY A 199 -1.60 -3.16 -15.74
C GLY A 199 -1.20 -3.61 -17.14
N ASN A 200 -1.29 -4.91 -17.41
CA ASN A 200 -0.99 -5.56 -18.68
C ASN A 200 0.47 -5.41 -19.16
N ALA A 201 1.39 -5.01 -18.28
CA ALA A 201 2.79 -4.87 -18.63
C ALA A 201 3.42 -6.24 -18.93
N LYS A 202 3.97 -6.36 -20.13
CA LYS A 202 4.52 -7.63 -20.66
C LYS A 202 5.73 -8.15 -19.90
N GLU A 203 6.41 -7.30 -19.15
CA GLU A 203 7.57 -7.62 -18.33
C GLU A 203 7.24 -8.66 -17.25
N TYR A 204 5.98 -8.74 -16.83
CA TYR A 204 5.53 -9.71 -15.82
C TYR A 204 5.07 -11.05 -16.43
N GLU A 205 4.85 -11.14 -17.74
CA GLU A 205 4.31 -12.34 -18.39
C GLU A 205 5.12 -13.62 -18.12
N PRO A 206 6.47 -13.62 -18.17
CA PRO A 206 7.23 -14.83 -17.87
C PRO A 206 7.00 -15.35 -16.45
N TYR A 207 6.87 -14.44 -15.47
CA TYR A 207 6.63 -14.79 -14.08
C TYR A 207 5.20 -15.29 -13.85
N LEU A 208 4.21 -14.66 -14.49
CA LEU A 208 2.79 -15.03 -14.41
C LEU A 208 2.56 -16.41 -15.04
N GLN A 209 3.16 -16.67 -16.19
CA GLN A 209 3.10 -17.98 -16.84
C GLN A 209 3.73 -19.08 -15.99
N ALA A 210 4.87 -18.81 -15.34
CA ALA A 210 5.56 -19.79 -14.51
C ALA A 210 4.70 -20.32 -13.35
N ILE A 211 3.88 -19.45 -12.74
CA ILE A 211 2.95 -19.86 -11.66
C ILE A 211 1.57 -20.30 -12.19
N GLY A 212 1.37 -20.31 -13.50
CA GLY A 212 0.09 -20.68 -14.12
C GLY A 212 -1.05 -19.72 -13.80
N ALA A 213 -0.78 -18.41 -13.85
CA ALA A 213 -1.82 -17.39 -13.80
C ALA A 213 -2.76 -17.50 -15.02
N GLU A 214 -4.01 -17.06 -14.86
CA GLU A 214 -4.98 -17.08 -15.96
C GLU A 214 -4.58 -16.09 -17.08
N GLU A 215 -4.94 -16.42 -18.32
CA GLU A 215 -4.72 -15.56 -19.50
C GLU A 215 -5.81 -14.48 -19.56
N GLU A 216 -5.66 -13.47 -18.72
CA GLU A 216 -6.57 -12.33 -18.57
C GLU A 216 -5.77 -11.05 -18.38
N ARG A 217 -6.42 -9.90 -18.53
CA ARG A 217 -5.82 -8.60 -18.21
C ARG A 217 -5.76 -8.38 -16.70
N ASP A 218 -4.77 -7.62 -16.24
CA ASP A 218 -4.54 -7.34 -14.81
C ASP A 218 -4.52 -5.85 -14.45
N ASP A 219 -5.01 -4.97 -15.33
CA ASP A 219 -5.25 -3.57 -15.02
C ASP A 219 -6.36 -3.42 -13.96
N ILE A 220 -6.33 -2.33 -13.21
CA ILE A 220 -7.32 -2.03 -12.17
C ILE A 220 -7.94 -0.64 -12.35
N PHE A 221 -9.09 -0.41 -11.72
CA PHE A 221 -9.84 0.83 -11.81
C PHE A 221 -9.24 1.96 -10.98
N ALA A 222 -8.87 1.65 -9.72
CA ALA A 222 -8.33 2.63 -8.78
C ALA A 222 -7.29 2.00 -7.84
N SER A 223 -6.37 2.81 -7.36
CA SER A 223 -5.34 2.42 -6.40
C SER A 223 -5.39 3.30 -5.16
N VAL A 224 -5.53 2.67 -3.99
CA VAL A 224 -5.44 3.30 -2.68
C VAL A 224 -4.10 2.97 -2.07
N VAL A 225 -3.36 4.00 -1.71
CA VAL A 225 -1.93 3.91 -1.37
C VAL A 225 -1.66 4.71 -0.10
N TYR A 226 -1.29 4.02 0.97
CA TYR A 226 -0.87 4.66 2.21
C TYR A 226 0.65 4.51 2.39
N CYS A 227 1.33 5.64 2.61
CA CYS A 227 2.77 5.74 2.88
C CYS A 227 3.63 4.67 2.19
N PRO A 228 3.61 4.62 0.84
CA PRO A 228 4.22 3.54 0.09
C PRO A 228 5.75 3.56 0.22
N ILE A 229 6.33 2.41 0.56
CA ILE A 229 7.76 2.19 0.46
C ILE A 229 8.05 1.63 -0.93
N THR A 230 8.20 2.52 -1.89
CA THR A 230 8.33 2.22 -3.33
C THR A 230 9.40 3.10 -3.97
N ASN A 231 9.65 2.94 -5.28
CA ASN A 231 10.72 3.65 -5.99
C ASN A 231 12.07 3.48 -5.28
N LEU A 232 12.36 2.22 -4.91
CA LEU A 232 13.44 1.86 -3.99
C LEU A 232 14.83 2.29 -4.49
N GLU A 233 15.03 2.30 -5.81
CA GLU A 233 16.28 2.76 -6.44
C GLU A 233 16.65 4.20 -6.05
N ASN A 234 15.64 5.01 -5.68
CA ASN A 234 15.81 6.45 -5.40
C ASN A 234 15.28 6.82 -4.01
N ALA A 235 14.72 5.86 -3.27
CA ALA A 235 14.10 6.12 -1.97
C ALA A 235 15.12 6.58 -0.92
N ASP A 236 16.35 6.09 -0.98
CA ASP A 236 17.43 6.52 -0.08
C ASP A 236 17.77 8.01 -0.28
N MET A 237 17.90 8.47 -1.52
CA MET A 237 18.13 9.88 -1.82
C MET A 237 16.99 10.77 -1.33
N ALA A 238 15.74 10.35 -1.56
CA ALA A 238 14.56 11.09 -1.12
C ALA A 238 14.42 11.10 0.41
N TYR A 239 14.87 10.06 1.09
CA TYR A 239 14.87 9.99 2.55
C TYR A 239 15.90 10.95 3.13
N GLU A 240 17.14 10.93 2.60
CA GLU A 240 18.21 11.80 3.07
C GLU A 240 17.99 13.27 2.68
N TRP A 241 17.23 13.57 1.64
CA TRP A 241 16.87 14.95 1.33
C TRP A 241 16.02 15.60 2.45
N ILE A 242 15.21 14.81 3.17
CA ILE A 242 14.44 15.31 4.33
C ILE A 242 15.21 15.16 5.64
N PHE A 243 15.86 14.00 5.89
CA PHE A 243 16.37 13.63 7.22
C PHE A 243 17.89 13.78 7.38
N ASN A 244 18.61 14.29 6.38
CA ASN A 244 20.03 14.59 6.53
C ASN A 244 20.24 15.61 7.65
N GLY A 245 21.31 15.44 8.44
CA GLY A 245 21.57 16.24 9.65
C GLY A 245 21.07 15.60 10.93
N VAL A 246 19.96 14.85 10.90
CA VAL A 246 19.47 14.07 12.03
C VAL A 246 20.28 12.78 12.15
N ASN A 247 21.22 12.74 13.07
CA ASN A 247 22.23 11.67 13.16
C ASN A 247 21.83 10.52 14.10
N THR A 248 20.79 10.69 14.91
CA THR A 248 20.25 9.64 15.78
C THR A 248 19.07 8.96 15.13
N TYR A 249 19.11 7.63 14.98
CA TYR A 249 18.01 6.85 14.40
C TYR A 249 17.34 5.92 15.41
N HIS A 250 16.06 5.57 15.18
CA HIS A 250 15.16 4.94 16.16
C HIS A 250 14.53 3.62 15.72
N MET A 251 15.21 2.81 14.90
CA MET A 251 14.75 1.45 14.62
C MET A 251 15.01 0.54 15.83
N GLY A 252 14.14 0.65 16.84
CA GLY A 252 14.32 0.09 18.18
C GLY A 252 14.92 1.12 19.15
N PRO A 253 15.90 0.74 20.00
CA PRO A 253 16.61 1.71 20.83
C PRO A 253 17.34 2.76 20.00
N ALA A 254 17.36 4.01 20.47
CA ALA A 254 18.09 5.09 19.81
C ALA A 254 19.56 4.72 19.61
N ARG A 255 20.09 5.00 18.44
CA ARG A 255 21.48 4.74 18.02
C ARG A 255 22.00 5.91 17.20
N GLU A 256 23.30 6.18 17.36
CA GLU A 256 24.00 7.17 16.52
C GLU A 256 24.47 6.53 15.21
N MET A 257 24.40 7.30 14.14
CA MET A 257 25.02 6.94 12.85
C MET A 257 26.55 7.02 12.98
N ASP A 258 27.24 6.02 12.45
CA ASP A 258 28.70 6.07 12.30
C ASP A 258 29.12 7.01 11.15
N ASP A 259 30.44 7.20 10.99
CA ASP A 259 30.97 8.12 9.98
C ASP A 259 30.66 7.68 8.54
N ASN A 260 30.55 6.37 8.28
CA ASN A 260 30.18 5.87 6.95
C ASN A 260 28.71 6.16 6.65
N MET A 261 27.82 6.00 7.64
CA MET A 261 26.41 6.31 7.52
C MET A 261 26.19 7.81 7.31
N LYS A 262 26.92 8.68 8.02
CA LYS A 262 26.85 10.14 7.82
C LYS A 262 27.34 10.54 6.43
N ALA A 263 28.47 9.99 5.98
CA ALA A 263 28.98 10.23 4.63
C ALA A 263 27.98 9.76 3.55
N ALA A 264 27.30 8.64 3.78
CA ALA A 264 26.25 8.16 2.90
C ALA A 264 25.04 9.11 2.87
N SER A 265 24.63 9.61 4.05
CA SER A 265 23.56 10.60 4.17
C SER A 265 23.85 11.86 3.33
N ASP A 266 25.05 12.43 3.48
CA ASP A 266 25.46 13.63 2.75
C ASP A 266 25.50 13.40 1.22
N ALA A 267 26.05 12.27 0.78
CA ALA A 267 26.13 11.93 -0.64
C ALA A 267 24.76 11.70 -1.28
N LEU A 268 23.87 11.02 -0.56
CA LEU A 268 22.52 10.72 -1.03
C LEU A 268 21.64 11.97 -1.08
N LYS A 269 21.72 12.85 -0.07
CA LYS A 269 21.07 14.17 -0.13
C LYS A 269 21.51 14.96 -1.36
N ALA A 270 22.81 15.06 -1.58
CA ALA A 270 23.38 15.80 -2.71
C ALA A 270 22.97 15.21 -4.08
N ALA A 271 22.69 13.92 -4.16
CA ALA A 271 22.26 13.27 -5.41
C ALA A 271 20.76 13.44 -5.72
N PHE A 272 19.92 13.77 -4.75
CA PHE A 272 18.48 13.84 -4.93
C PHE A 272 18.02 14.88 -5.96
N PRO A 273 18.54 16.14 -6.01
CA PRO A 273 18.14 17.11 -7.02
C PRO A 273 18.32 16.62 -8.45
N ALA A 274 19.48 16.02 -8.75
CA ALA A 274 19.74 15.48 -10.07
C ALA A 274 18.76 14.38 -10.46
N TYR A 275 18.40 13.49 -9.52
CA TYR A 275 17.37 12.49 -9.74
C TYR A 275 16.01 13.13 -10.00
N LEU A 276 15.54 14.05 -9.13
CA LEU A 276 14.25 14.71 -9.30
C LEU A 276 14.13 15.38 -10.66
N ASN A 277 15.14 16.19 -11.03
CA ASN A 277 15.16 16.93 -12.28
C ASN A 277 15.18 16.00 -13.50
N SER A 278 15.80 14.81 -13.38
CA SER A 278 15.79 13.80 -14.45
C SER A 278 14.40 13.24 -14.76
N LEU A 279 13.42 13.38 -13.86
CA LEU A 279 12.04 12.96 -14.08
C LEU A 279 11.27 13.94 -14.99
N GLU A 280 11.81 15.14 -15.25
CA GLU A 280 11.19 16.18 -16.08
C GLU A 280 9.73 16.46 -15.66
N LEU A 281 9.49 16.60 -14.34
CA LEU A 281 8.18 16.91 -13.80
C LEU A 281 7.83 18.38 -14.10
N GLU A 282 6.77 18.61 -14.87
CA GLU A 282 6.41 19.95 -15.35
C GLU A 282 6.12 20.91 -14.19
N GLY A 283 6.96 21.96 -14.07
CA GLY A 283 6.87 22.99 -13.03
C GLY A 283 7.49 22.62 -11.68
N TYR A 284 8.19 21.48 -11.58
CA TYR A 284 8.82 21.04 -10.34
C TYR A 284 10.27 20.68 -10.55
N GLU A 285 11.17 21.46 -9.94
CA GLU A 285 12.61 21.29 -10.01
C GLU A 285 13.28 21.63 -8.67
N LEU A 286 14.52 21.21 -8.50
CA LEU A 286 15.40 21.57 -7.40
C LEU A 286 16.73 22.07 -7.96
N ASP A 287 17.33 23.06 -7.29
CA ASP A 287 18.70 23.45 -7.51
C ASP A 287 19.70 22.51 -6.81
N ASP A 288 21.00 22.77 -6.94
CA ASP A 288 22.07 21.94 -6.37
C ASP A 288 22.05 21.91 -4.82
N ASP A 289 21.45 22.91 -4.18
CA ASP A 289 21.30 22.98 -2.72
C ASP A 289 20.04 22.24 -2.23
N GLY A 290 19.18 21.80 -3.14
CA GLY A 290 17.95 21.08 -2.87
C GLY A 290 16.76 21.98 -2.59
N ASP A 291 16.85 23.25 -2.97
CA ASP A 291 15.78 24.26 -2.92
C ASP A 291 15.09 24.38 -4.28
N GLY A 292 13.83 24.84 -4.29
CA GLY A 292 13.08 25.06 -5.51
C GLY A 292 11.61 24.69 -5.44
N SER A 293 10.94 24.68 -6.59
CA SER A 293 9.50 24.50 -6.67
C SER A 293 9.01 23.13 -6.17
N PHE A 294 9.85 22.09 -6.19
CA PHE A 294 9.47 20.82 -5.59
C PHE A 294 9.51 20.89 -4.06
N LYS A 295 10.47 21.62 -3.45
CA LYS A 295 10.49 21.85 -2.00
C LYS A 295 9.23 22.62 -1.57
N GLU A 296 8.91 23.71 -2.27
CA GLU A 296 7.68 24.49 -2.02
C GLU A 296 6.42 23.62 -2.11
N TYR A 297 6.40 22.66 -3.03
CA TYR A 297 5.29 21.71 -3.15
C TYR A 297 5.19 20.77 -1.93
N ILE A 298 6.30 20.25 -1.43
CA ILE A 298 6.35 19.41 -0.22
C ILE A 298 5.91 20.21 1.01
N GLU A 299 6.42 21.42 1.18
CA GLU A 299 6.01 22.35 2.24
C GLU A 299 4.50 22.64 2.16
N GLY A 300 3.98 22.88 0.95
CA GLY A 300 2.55 23.07 0.70
C GLY A 300 1.67 21.90 1.14
N LEU A 301 2.16 20.65 1.01
CA LEU A 301 1.44 19.47 1.51
C LEU A 301 1.40 19.45 3.05
N TYR A 302 2.48 19.82 3.73
CA TYR A 302 2.52 19.93 5.19
C TYR A 302 1.67 21.08 5.69
N ILE A 303 1.74 22.26 5.04
CA ILE A 303 0.90 23.42 5.34
C ILE A 303 -0.59 23.05 5.24
N ALA A 304 -0.98 22.37 4.15
CA ALA A 304 -2.37 21.97 3.97
C ALA A 304 -2.86 20.98 5.05
N ALA A 305 -2.00 20.05 5.48
CA ALA A 305 -2.30 19.13 6.56
C ALA A 305 -2.46 19.85 7.91
N ALA A 306 -1.52 20.76 8.23
CA ALA A 306 -1.57 21.55 9.46
C ALA A 306 -2.77 22.51 9.48
N GLN A 307 -3.09 23.18 8.35
CA GLN A 307 -4.25 24.06 8.24
C GLN A 307 -5.56 23.30 8.47
N LYS A 308 -5.70 22.11 7.83
CA LYS A 308 -6.89 21.26 8.03
C LYS A 308 -7.07 20.88 9.50
N ALA A 309 -5.96 20.59 10.20
CA ALA A 309 -5.98 20.28 11.64
C ALA A 309 -6.36 21.52 12.49
N LEU A 310 -5.79 22.68 12.17
CA LEU A 310 -6.13 23.94 12.84
C LEU A 310 -7.61 24.27 12.68
N ASP A 311 -8.15 24.17 11.46
CA ASP A 311 -9.57 24.39 11.15
C ASP A 311 -10.50 23.40 11.89
N ALA A 312 -10.02 22.19 12.16
CA ALA A 312 -10.70 21.19 12.98
C ALA A 312 -10.58 21.42 14.49
N GLY A 313 -9.82 22.44 14.91
CA GLY A 313 -9.60 22.78 16.32
C GLY A 313 -8.52 21.94 17.00
N GLU A 314 -7.68 21.24 16.25
CA GLU A 314 -6.51 20.55 16.77
C GLU A 314 -5.40 21.55 17.12
N ASN A 315 -4.57 21.22 18.12
CA ASN A 315 -3.45 22.07 18.49
C ASN A 315 -2.28 21.86 17.53
N VAL A 316 -1.98 22.87 16.73
CA VAL A 316 -0.80 22.95 15.84
C VAL A 316 0.20 24.01 16.31
N LEU A 317 -0.14 24.78 17.37
CA LEU A 317 0.69 25.88 17.85
C LEU A 317 1.90 25.38 18.67
N GLY A 318 2.98 26.17 18.64
CA GLY A 318 4.19 25.89 19.43
C GLY A 318 5.08 24.79 18.86
N LEU A 319 4.88 24.40 17.59
CA LEU A 319 5.79 23.54 16.86
C LEU A 319 6.80 24.44 16.13
N GLU A 320 8.10 24.27 16.42
CA GLU A 320 9.17 25.14 15.89
C GLU A 320 9.25 25.09 14.35
N TRP A 321 8.89 23.99 13.76
CA TRP A 321 8.88 23.79 12.30
C TRP A 321 7.66 24.37 11.55
N LEU A 322 6.64 24.94 12.27
CA LEU A 322 5.48 25.56 11.66
C LEU A 322 5.44 27.07 11.95
N GLU A 323 5.24 27.84 10.89
CA GLU A 323 4.87 29.23 11.00
C GLU A 323 3.35 29.38 10.98
N VAL A 324 2.78 29.97 12.03
CA VAL A 324 1.33 30.16 12.20
C VAL A 324 1.03 31.61 12.51
N ASP A 325 0.22 32.25 11.65
CA ASP A 325 -0.40 33.53 11.97
C ASP A 325 -1.62 33.28 12.87
N GLU A 326 -1.47 33.51 14.16
CA GLU A 326 -2.51 33.27 15.16
C GLU A 326 -3.67 34.27 15.03
N ASP A 327 -3.41 35.49 14.54
CA ASP A 327 -4.44 36.53 14.35
C ASP A 327 -5.37 36.17 13.18
N GLU A 328 -4.81 35.61 12.10
CA GLU A 328 -5.57 35.16 10.94
C GLU A 328 -6.03 33.70 11.03
N GLY A 329 -5.49 32.91 11.97
CA GLY A 329 -5.74 31.46 12.09
C GLY A 329 -5.21 30.70 10.88
N LYS A 330 -4.00 31.03 10.43
CA LYS A 330 -3.45 30.53 9.17
C LYS A 330 -2.04 29.98 9.34
N VAL A 331 -1.79 28.80 8.78
CA VAL A 331 -0.44 28.24 8.65
C VAL A 331 0.22 28.86 7.42
N THR A 332 1.36 29.53 7.61
CA THR A 332 2.01 30.35 6.58
C THR A 332 3.32 29.77 6.07
N GLY A 333 3.97 28.87 6.84
CA GLY A 333 5.24 28.28 6.44
C GLY A 333 5.57 26.98 7.15
N VAL A 334 6.55 26.31 6.60
CA VAL A 334 7.16 25.07 7.12
C VAL A 334 8.66 25.18 6.97
N ASP A 335 9.40 24.87 8.04
CA ASP A 335 10.85 24.64 8.01
C ASP A 335 11.08 23.12 7.99
N LEU A 336 11.61 22.58 6.86
CA LEU A 336 11.83 21.15 6.69
C LEU A 336 13.00 20.61 7.53
N GLU A 337 13.98 21.42 7.90
CA GLU A 337 15.10 21.00 8.76
C GLU A 337 14.61 20.83 10.20
N GLU A 338 13.88 21.82 10.72
CA GLU A 338 13.22 21.74 12.03
C GLU A 338 12.15 20.64 12.06
N TYR A 339 11.43 20.40 10.94
CA TYR A 339 10.53 19.25 10.81
C TYR A 339 11.26 17.92 10.97
N ALA A 340 12.40 17.74 10.30
CA ALA A 340 13.19 16.52 10.38
C ALA A 340 13.69 16.24 11.81
N GLU A 341 14.11 17.27 12.53
CA GLU A 341 14.51 17.21 13.92
C GLU A 341 13.34 16.84 14.83
N TRP A 342 12.19 17.47 14.63
CA TRP A 342 10.97 17.18 15.39
C TRP A 342 10.46 15.76 15.13
N ALA A 343 10.38 15.34 13.86
CA ALA A 343 9.92 14.01 13.49
C ALA A 343 10.89 12.94 13.95
N THR A 344 12.19 13.27 14.05
CA THR A 344 13.32 12.35 14.20
C THR A 344 13.42 11.37 13.03
N ARG A 345 14.54 10.69 12.85
CA ARG A 345 14.63 9.67 11.81
C ARG A 345 14.45 8.25 12.38
N MET A 346 13.83 7.36 11.62
CA MET A 346 13.68 5.98 12.03
C MET A 346 14.85 5.11 11.59
N LYS A 347 15.35 5.29 10.38
CA LYS A 347 16.34 4.42 9.72
C LYS A 347 17.70 5.08 9.64
N ALA A 348 18.78 4.29 9.73
CA ALA A 348 20.13 4.75 9.43
C ALA A 348 20.29 5.03 7.93
N ALA A 349 21.35 5.72 7.51
CA ALA A 349 21.68 5.93 6.10
C ALA A 349 22.62 4.83 5.58
N PRO A 350 22.36 4.28 4.37
CA PRO A 350 21.14 4.39 3.56
C PRO A 350 19.94 3.69 4.22
N ALA A 351 18.74 4.27 4.06
CA ALA A 351 17.55 3.86 4.79
C ALA A 351 16.95 2.53 4.29
N PHE A 352 17.11 2.22 3.00
CA PHE A 352 16.52 1.07 2.32
C PHE A 352 17.56 0.10 1.78
N ASP A 353 18.59 0.59 1.04
CA ASP A 353 19.70 -0.26 0.59
C ASP A 353 20.88 -0.17 1.55
N SER A 354 20.76 -0.84 2.70
CA SER A 354 21.78 -0.74 3.75
C SER A 354 23.14 -1.26 3.29
N LEU A 355 24.24 -0.55 3.65
CA LEU A 355 25.61 -0.90 3.23
C LEU A 355 26.05 -2.32 3.60
N ASN A 356 25.43 -2.91 4.61
CA ASN A 356 25.68 -4.28 5.04
C ASN A 356 24.71 -5.33 4.46
N MET A 357 23.84 -4.95 3.54
CA MET A 357 22.79 -5.77 2.90
C MET A 357 21.82 -6.44 3.90
N LYS A 358 21.45 -5.78 5.01
CA LYS A 358 20.60 -6.35 6.05
C LYS A 358 19.24 -5.63 6.21
N SER A 359 18.89 -4.74 5.32
CA SER A 359 17.56 -4.12 5.31
C SER A 359 16.49 -5.13 4.87
N PHE A 360 15.23 -4.76 5.04
CA PHE A 360 14.11 -5.53 4.54
C PHE A 360 14.11 -5.56 3.01
N GLU A 361 14.47 -4.46 2.42
CA GLU A 361 14.54 -4.26 0.98
C GLU A 361 15.71 -5.04 0.35
N ASN A 362 16.89 -5.07 0.98
CA ASN A 362 17.96 -5.98 0.54
C ASN A 362 17.48 -7.44 0.54
N ASN A 363 16.77 -7.85 1.60
CA ASN A 363 16.25 -9.21 1.66
C ASN A 363 15.15 -9.47 0.61
N GLU A 364 14.35 -8.46 0.25
CA GLU A 364 13.40 -8.54 -0.88
C GLU A 364 14.12 -8.81 -2.21
N PHE A 365 15.27 -8.16 -2.42
CA PHE A 365 16.15 -8.38 -3.58
C PHE A 365 17.14 -9.53 -3.39
N ALA A 366 16.77 -10.57 -2.60
CA ALA A 366 17.56 -11.78 -2.39
C ALA A 366 18.93 -11.54 -1.72
N ASP A 367 18.94 -10.72 -0.68
CA ASP A 367 20.12 -10.31 0.08
C ASP A 367 21.19 -9.65 -0.81
N ALA A 368 20.75 -8.77 -1.70
CA ALA A 368 21.58 -8.02 -2.62
C ALA A 368 21.33 -6.50 -2.51
N HIS A 369 22.31 -5.72 -2.94
CA HIS A 369 22.14 -4.29 -3.20
C HIS A 369 21.27 -4.08 -4.45
N PHE A 370 20.57 -2.96 -4.49
CA PHE A 370 19.75 -2.56 -5.64
C PHE A 370 20.03 -1.13 -6.10
N THR A 371 21.01 -0.46 -5.47
CA THR A 371 21.52 0.87 -5.86
C THR A 371 23.03 0.80 -6.12
N ALA A 372 23.50 1.57 -7.06
CA ALA A 372 24.93 1.65 -7.36
C ALA A 372 25.73 2.18 -6.16
N TYR A 373 25.20 3.22 -5.49
CA TYR A 373 25.85 3.81 -4.32
C TYR A 373 26.12 2.77 -3.23
N ALA A 374 25.09 2.04 -2.80
CA ALA A 374 25.24 1.07 -1.72
C ALA A 374 26.15 -0.11 -2.11
N PHE A 375 26.14 -0.53 -3.39
CA PHE A 375 27.03 -1.56 -3.89
C PHE A 375 28.50 -1.12 -3.87
N GLU A 376 28.81 0.09 -4.33
CA GLU A 376 30.17 0.65 -4.36
C GLU A 376 30.74 0.88 -2.96
N HIS A 377 29.87 1.22 -1.99
CA HIS A 377 30.28 1.50 -0.60
C HIS A 377 29.93 0.35 0.35
N SER A 378 29.68 -0.84 -0.17
CA SER A 378 29.24 -1.99 0.60
C SER A 378 30.23 -2.36 1.72
N THR A 379 29.69 -2.59 2.91
CA THR A 379 30.42 -3.15 4.05
C THR A 379 30.17 -4.64 4.25
N ALA A 380 29.42 -5.27 3.36
CA ALA A 380 29.13 -6.68 3.40
C ALA A 380 30.39 -7.51 3.03
N GLU A 381 30.54 -8.69 3.62
CA GLU A 381 31.68 -9.59 3.31
C GLU A 381 31.68 -10.03 1.84
N LYS A 382 30.51 -10.22 1.26
CA LYS A 382 30.32 -10.63 -0.14
C LYS A 382 29.23 -9.76 -0.77
N PRO A 383 29.59 -8.57 -1.28
CA PRO A 383 28.63 -7.73 -1.96
C PRO A 383 28.01 -8.41 -3.18
N ALA A 384 26.71 -8.29 -3.34
CA ALA A 384 25.98 -8.73 -4.51
C ALA A 384 25.08 -7.61 -5.02
N MET A 385 24.84 -7.58 -6.33
CA MET A 385 23.89 -6.64 -6.97
C MET A 385 22.72 -7.45 -7.50
N ALA A 386 21.51 -6.98 -7.25
CA ALA A 386 20.29 -7.60 -7.77
C ALA A 386 20.21 -7.48 -9.31
N ASP A 387 19.47 -8.40 -9.92
CA ASP A 387 19.23 -8.36 -11.36
C ASP A 387 18.52 -7.07 -11.76
N ALA A 388 19.05 -6.36 -12.75
CA ALA A 388 18.50 -5.08 -13.21
C ALA A 388 17.01 -5.19 -13.63
N ASP A 389 16.62 -6.30 -14.26
CA ASP A 389 15.23 -6.53 -14.66
C ASP A 389 14.30 -6.63 -13.43
N LYS A 390 14.77 -7.22 -12.32
CA LYS A 390 13.99 -7.30 -11.09
C LYS A 390 13.86 -5.95 -10.41
N ILE A 391 14.93 -5.16 -10.40
CA ILE A 391 14.90 -3.78 -9.89
C ILE A 391 13.88 -2.97 -10.72
N TYR A 392 13.99 -3.04 -12.04
CA TYR A 392 13.13 -2.32 -12.98
C TYR A 392 11.63 -2.61 -12.77
N VAL A 393 11.25 -3.89 -12.64
CA VAL A 393 9.83 -4.26 -12.49
C VAL A 393 9.25 -3.97 -11.09
N MET A 394 10.09 -3.67 -10.11
CA MET A 394 9.66 -3.27 -8.76
C MET A 394 9.46 -1.75 -8.62
N ASN A 395 9.69 -0.97 -9.66
CA ASN A 395 9.53 0.48 -9.63
C ASN A 395 8.33 0.93 -10.49
N PRO A 396 7.22 1.41 -9.90
CA PRO A 396 6.04 1.85 -10.65
C PRO A 396 6.33 3.03 -11.59
N MET A 397 7.35 3.84 -11.28
CA MET A 397 7.74 5.01 -12.09
C MET A 397 8.15 4.63 -13.50
N ASN A 398 8.64 3.41 -13.71
CA ASN A 398 9.07 2.89 -15.01
C ASN A 398 7.91 2.56 -15.98
N PHE A 399 6.67 2.58 -15.47
CA PHE A 399 5.50 2.11 -16.21
C PHE A 399 4.44 3.19 -16.45
N ILE A 400 4.41 4.25 -15.62
CA ILE A 400 3.43 5.33 -15.77
C ILE A 400 3.62 6.04 -17.09
N GLY A 401 2.56 6.02 -17.94
CA GLY A 401 2.59 6.61 -19.28
C GLY A 401 3.33 5.79 -20.35
N LYS A 402 3.77 4.56 -20.01
CA LYS A 402 4.45 3.66 -20.95
C LYS A 402 3.46 3.08 -21.97
N GLU A 403 3.83 3.07 -23.24
CA GLU A 403 3.03 2.47 -24.29
C GLU A 403 2.78 0.97 -24.04
N GLY A 404 1.52 0.55 -24.23
CA GLY A 404 1.10 -0.84 -23.98
C GLY A 404 0.88 -1.22 -22.53
N VAL A 405 1.03 -0.28 -21.59
CA VAL A 405 0.72 -0.44 -20.18
C VAL A 405 -0.56 0.30 -19.82
N SER A 406 -1.39 -0.30 -19.00
CA SER A 406 -2.64 0.28 -18.50
C SER A 406 -2.45 0.76 -17.06
N THR A 407 -2.34 2.06 -16.86
CA THR A 407 -2.28 2.66 -15.52
C THR A 407 -3.70 2.91 -14.99
N ALA A 408 -3.96 2.63 -13.73
CA ALA A 408 -5.24 2.91 -13.06
C ALA A 408 -5.62 4.38 -13.20
N LYS A 409 -6.91 4.64 -13.44
CA LYS A 409 -7.39 6.00 -13.70
C LYS A 409 -7.39 6.87 -12.46
N TYR A 410 -7.67 6.31 -11.28
CA TYR A 410 -7.90 7.02 -10.02
C TYR A 410 -6.92 6.56 -8.95
N TRP A 411 -6.33 7.52 -8.25
CA TRP A 411 -5.33 7.28 -7.21
C TRP A 411 -5.63 8.09 -5.96
N ARG A 412 -5.62 7.44 -4.82
CA ARG A 412 -5.66 8.10 -3.51
C ARG A 412 -4.40 7.75 -2.74
N ILE A 413 -3.56 8.76 -2.52
CA ILE A 413 -2.23 8.62 -1.93
C ILE A 413 -2.20 9.41 -0.62
N ARG A 414 -1.85 8.76 0.48
CA ARG A 414 -1.79 9.39 1.81
C ARG A 414 -0.46 9.11 2.48
N HIS A 415 0.04 10.11 3.22
CA HIS A 415 1.27 10.01 4.00
C HIS A 415 1.06 10.72 5.33
N GLY A 416 1.45 10.09 6.45
CA GLY A 416 1.32 10.71 7.77
C GLY A 416 2.36 11.81 8.00
N VAL A 417 1.97 12.92 8.62
CA VAL A 417 2.93 13.99 9.00
C VAL A 417 3.96 13.49 10.01
N LYS A 418 3.63 12.47 10.81
CA LYS A 418 4.55 11.81 11.75
C LYS A 418 5.24 10.58 11.16
N ASP A 419 5.06 10.31 9.88
CA ASP A 419 5.72 9.19 9.23
C ASP A 419 7.21 9.49 9.04
N ARG A 420 8.02 8.58 9.50
CA ARG A 420 9.49 8.63 9.42
C ARG A 420 10.11 7.33 8.89
N ASP A 421 9.25 6.43 8.41
CA ASP A 421 9.67 5.20 7.73
C ASP A 421 10.04 5.45 6.27
N THR A 422 9.39 6.45 5.65
CA THR A 422 9.67 6.88 4.29
C THR A 422 9.54 8.41 4.18
N SER A 423 10.10 9.00 3.14
CA SER A 423 9.98 10.43 2.84
C SER A 423 8.68 10.72 2.12
N LEU A 424 8.01 11.84 2.48
CA LEU A 424 6.86 12.37 1.72
C LEU A 424 7.21 12.65 0.25
N ALA A 425 8.48 12.88 -0.07
CA ALA A 425 8.92 13.09 -1.45
C ALA A 425 8.58 11.91 -2.37
N ILE A 426 8.62 10.66 -1.90
CA ILE A 426 8.33 9.47 -2.72
C ILE A 426 6.86 9.43 -3.18
N PRO A 427 5.84 9.49 -2.29
CA PRO A 427 4.44 9.55 -2.74
C PRO A 427 4.10 10.84 -3.49
N ALA A 428 4.78 11.95 -3.21
CA ALA A 428 4.62 13.20 -3.95
C ALA A 428 5.11 13.07 -5.41
N ILE A 429 6.29 12.51 -5.63
CA ILE A 429 6.84 12.23 -6.96
C ILE A 429 5.90 11.29 -7.74
N LEU A 430 5.41 10.21 -7.09
CA LEU A 430 4.45 9.29 -7.70
C LEU A 430 3.19 10.03 -8.17
N ALA A 431 2.62 10.90 -7.31
CA ALA A 431 1.43 11.67 -7.63
C ALA A 431 1.65 12.67 -8.77
N LEU A 432 2.79 13.36 -8.78
CA LEU A 432 3.12 14.32 -9.84
C LEU A 432 3.31 13.62 -11.18
N LYS A 433 4.00 12.47 -11.21
CA LYS A 433 4.18 11.67 -12.43
C LYS A 433 2.85 11.16 -12.98
N LEU A 434 1.96 10.71 -12.11
CA LEU A 434 0.59 10.30 -12.48
C LEU A 434 -0.22 11.47 -13.05
N LYS A 435 -0.20 12.64 -12.41
CA LYS A 435 -0.90 13.84 -12.88
C LYS A 435 -0.38 14.30 -14.24
N GLN A 436 0.94 14.33 -14.41
CA GLN A 436 1.58 14.68 -15.70
C GLN A 436 1.18 13.72 -16.82
N ALA A 437 1.00 12.44 -16.51
CA ALA A 437 0.52 11.44 -17.45
C ALA A 437 -1.01 11.47 -17.66
N GLY A 438 -1.75 12.39 -17.01
CA GLY A 438 -3.19 12.61 -17.19
C GLY A 438 -4.10 11.76 -16.30
N TYR A 439 -3.56 11.14 -15.24
CA TYR A 439 -4.34 10.36 -14.28
C TYR A 439 -4.83 11.23 -13.11
N ASP A 440 -5.95 10.84 -12.52
CA ASP A 440 -6.55 11.52 -11.36
C ASP A 440 -5.86 11.02 -10.08
N ALA A 441 -4.89 11.79 -9.59
CA ALA A 441 -4.10 11.45 -8.41
C ALA A 441 -4.33 12.47 -7.29
N ASP A 442 -5.00 12.03 -6.23
CA ASP A 442 -5.25 12.77 -4.99
C ASP A 442 -4.19 12.40 -3.94
N VAL A 443 -3.24 13.30 -3.68
CA VAL A 443 -2.19 13.13 -2.67
C VAL A 443 -2.37 14.12 -1.53
N ALA A 444 -2.20 13.65 -0.29
CA ALA A 444 -2.20 14.50 0.88
C ALA A 444 -1.27 13.97 1.98
N ALA A 445 -0.62 14.89 2.70
CA ALA A 445 -0.12 14.64 4.04
C ALA A 445 -1.29 14.66 5.04
N VAL A 446 -1.23 13.84 6.10
CA VAL A 446 -2.31 13.73 7.08
C VAL A 446 -1.76 14.02 8.47
N TRP A 447 -2.35 15.02 9.11
CA TRP A 447 -1.90 15.52 10.40
C TRP A 447 -1.94 14.46 11.49
N ASN A 448 -0.93 14.49 12.35
CA ASN A 448 -0.82 13.64 13.54
C ASN A 448 -0.80 12.11 13.31
N VAL A 449 -0.71 11.66 12.05
CA VAL A 449 -0.66 10.25 11.67
C VAL A 449 0.79 9.80 11.52
N PRO A 450 1.19 8.68 12.16
CA PRO A 450 2.48 8.02 11.93
C PRO A 450 2.45 7.16 10.65
N HIS A 451 3.40 6.22 10.51
CA HIS A 451 3.41 5.22 9.44
C HIS A 451 2.24 4.24 9.61
N ASP A 452 1.09 4.57 9.05
CA ASP A 452 -0.17 3.83 9.20
C ASP A 452 -1.07 3.97 7.96
N GLY A 453 -2.17 3.19 7.91
CA GLY A 453 -3.14 3.21 6.83
C GLY A 453 -4.54 2.86 7.30
N ASN A 454 -5.52 3.13 6.45
CA ASN A 454 -6.94 2.84 6.73
C ASN A 454 -7.50 3.50 8.00
N TYR A 455 -6.89 4.61 8.42
CA TYR A 455 -7.30 5.40 9.59
C TYR A 455 -8.46 6.36 9.28
N ASP A 456 -8.76 6.59 8.01
CA ASP A 456 -9.71 7.56 7.47
C ASP A 456 -10.79 6.90 6.59
N LEU A 457 -11.31 5.74 7.04
CA LEU A 457 -12.27 4.94 6.28
C LEU A 457 -13.51 5.73 5.80
N PRO A 458 -14.12 6.63 6.58
CA PRO A 458 -15.22 7.45 6.09
C PRO A 458 -14.87 8.25 4.84
N GLU A 459 -13.76 9.00 4.87
CA GLU A 459 -13.28 9.82 3.75
C GLU A 459 -12.83 8.95 2.56
N LEU A 460 -12.17 7.83 2.83
CA LEU A 460 -11.79 6.86 1.80
C LEU A 460 -13.02 6.39 1.03
N PHE A 461 -14.08 5.95 1.71
CA PHE A 461 -15.26 5.42 1.04
C PHE A 461 -16.16 6.50 0.45
N GLU A 462 -16.12 7.74 0.94
CA GLU A 462 -16.72 8.88 0.26
C GLU A 462 -16.02 9.14 -1.09
N TRP A 463 -14.69 9.16 -1.11
CA TRP A 463 -13.91 9.29 -2.35
C TRP A 463 -14.17 8.13 -3.31
N LEU A 464 -14.14 6.88 -2.84
CA LEU A 464 -14.42 5.69 -3.64
C LEU A 464 -15.82 5.71 -4.24
N ASP A 465 -16.84 6.07 -3.45
CA ASP A 465 -18.22 6.22 -3.95
C ASP A 465 -18.30 7.33 -5.01
N GLY A 466 -17.58 8.41 -4.82
CA GLY A 466 -17.50 9.53 -5.77
C GLY A 466 -16.95 9.14 -7.14
N ILE A 467 -16.03 8.18 -7.21
CA ILE A 467 -15.48 7.70 -8.49
C ILE A 467 -16.24 6.48 -9.04
N CYS A 468 -16.76 5.60 -8.20
CA CYS A 468 -17.46 4.39 -8.62
C CYS A 468 -18.90 4.63 -9.11
N LYS A 469 -19.55 5.73 -8.69
CA LYS A 469 -20.93 6.08 -9.08
C LYS A 469 -21.00 7.02 -10.30
N LYS A 470 -19.83 7.41 -10.85
CA LYS A 470 -19.72 8.12 -12.13
C LYS A 470 -19.91 7.12 -13.28
#